data_67d1f358d81ee11e835b3d403a46f0e7
#
_entry.id   67d1f358d81ee11e835b3d403a46f0e7
#
_cell.length_a   1.000
_cell.length_b   1.000
_cell.length_c   1.000
_cell.angle_alpha   90.00
_cell.angle_beta   90.00
_cell.angle_gamma   90.00
#
_symmetry.space_group_name_H-M   'P 1'
#
loop_
_entity.id
_entity.type
_entity.pdbx_description
1 polymer ?
#
loop_
_entity_poly.entity_id
_entity_poly.type
_entity_poly.pdbx_seq_one_letter_code
_entity_poly.pdbx_strand_id
1 'polypeptide(L)'
;GVLLLVDAVEGPMPQTRFVTKKALALGLRPIVVINKIDRPGARPDWVINHTFDLFDKLNATEAQLDFPVVYASALNGYATTDLKQSSTDMRPLFDTILKHVPSPGGNPDEPLQLQISALDYSSFVGRIGVGRITRGRLKPAQEVMIMTGSQTPKKAKVNQVFGFQGLERVPLSEALAGDI
;
A
#
# COMPACT_ATOMS: atom_id res chain seq x y z
N GLY A 1 -2.40 2.46 5.85
CA GLY A 1 -2.32 1.10 6.38
C GLY A 1 -1.13 0.34 5.84
N VAL A 2 -0.81 -0.77 6.44
CA VAL A 2 0.27 -1.66 6.01
C VAL A 2 -0.14 -3.11 6.25
N LEU A 3 0.14 -3.99 5.28
CA LEU A 3 0.02 -5.44 5.48
C LEU A 3 1.32 -5.98 6.06
N LEU A 4 1.26 -6.57 7.24
CA LEU A 4 2.39 -7.26 7.85
C LEU A 4 2.22 -8.76 7.66
N LEU A 5 3.01 -9.33 6.76
CA LEU A 5 3.00 -10.77 6.50
C LEU A 5 3.89 -11.49 7.51
N VAL A 6 3.32 -12.48 8.18
CA VAL A 6 4.01 -13.33 9.16
C VAL A 6 3.79 -14.80 8.80
N ASP A 7 4.85 -15.59 8.87
CA ASP A 7 4.79 -17.03 8.60
C ASP A 7 4.10 -17.77 9.76
N ALA A 8 3.13 -18.63 9.45
CA ALA A 8 2.36 -19.37 10.44
C ALA A 8 3.18 -20.40 11.24
N VAL A 9 4.34 -20.79 10.74
CA VAL A 9 5.25 -21.75 11.41
C VAL A 9 6.35 -21.02 12.16
N GLU A 10 7.03 -20.08 11.47
CA GLU A 10 8.23 -19.39 11.99
C GLU A 10 7.87 -18.21 12.94
N GLY A 11 6.72 -17.58 12.72
CA GLY A 11 6.34 -16.38 13.46
C GLY A 11 7.12 -15.13 13.01
N PRO A 12 7.14 -14.07 13.86
CA PRO A 12 7.86 -12.84 13.54
C PRO A 12 9.37 -13.05 13.49
N MET A 13 9.98 -12.77 12.34
CA MET A 13 11.41 -12.87 12.08
C MET A 13 12.13 -11.52 12.34
N PRO A 14 13.48 -11.47 12.37
CA PRO A 14 14.22 -10.22 12.53
C PRO A 14 13.84 -9.13 11.51
N GLN A 15 13.61 -9.52 10.25
CA GLN A 15 13.14 -8.62 9.20
C GLN A 15 11.75 -8.05 9.53
N THR A 16 10.85 -8.88 10.07
CA THR A 16 9.53 -8.46 10.53
C THR A 16 9.64 -7.35 11.57
N ARG A 17 10.54 -7.52 12.55
CA ARG A 17 10.80 -6.49 13.57
C ARG A 17 11.25 -5.17 12.97
N PHE A 18 12.17 -5.21 11.99
CA PHE A 18 12.71 -4.02 11.35
C PHE A 18 11.64 -3.23 10.58
N VAL A 19 10.87 -3.91 9.73
CA VAL A 19 9.81 -3.25 8.93
C VAL A 19 8.66 -2.76 9.81
N THR A 20 8.29 -3.54 10.83
CA THR A 20 7.26 -3.16 11.80
C THR A 20 7.65 -1.87 12.54
N LYS A 21 8.88 -1.79 13.06
CA LYS A 21 9.36 -0.58 13.72
C LYS A 21 9.21 0.66 12.85
N LYS A 22 9.55 0.56 11.56
CA LYS A 22 9.41 1.68 10.61
C LYS A 22 7.94 2.01 10.34
N ALA A 23 7.10 1.02 10.15
CA ALA A 23 5.68 1.21 9.89
C ALA A 23 4.97 1.90 11.08
N LEU A 24 5.24 1.44 12.30
CA LEU A 24 4.67 2.01 13.53
C LEU A 24 5.14 3.46 13.74
N ALA A 25 6.42 3.75 13.50
CA ALA A 25 6.97 5.11 13.60
C ALA A 25 6.36 6.10 12.60
N LEU A 26 5.86 5.61 11.46
CA LEU A 26 5.11 6.41 10.48
C LEU A 26 3.61 6.53 10.82
N GLY A 27 3.18 6.03 11.97
CA GLY A 27 1.78 6.06 12.39
C GLY A 27 0.87 5.13 11.57
N LEU A 28 1.44 4.17 10.83
CA LEU A 28 0.64 3.25 10.02
C LEU A 28 -0.08 2.24 10.94
N ARG A 29 -1.33 1.91 10.58
CA ARG A 29 -2.10 0.85 11.22
C ARG A 29 -1.85 -0.45 10.47
N PRO A 30 -1.31 -1.49 11.14
CA PRO A 30 -1.05 -2.77 10.51
C PRO A 30 -2.30 -3.63 10.39
N ILE A 31 -2.37 -4.41 9.32
CA ILE A 31 -3.21 -5.61 9.19
C ILE A 31 -2.24 -6.79 9.23
N VAL A 32 -2.37 -7.67 10.19
CA VAL A 32 -1.50 -8.83 10.32
C VAL A 32 -2.04 -9.96 9.45
N VAL A 33 -1.23 -10.42 8.50
CA VAL A 33 -1.58 -11.53 7.61
C VAL A 33 -0.71 -12.74 7.98
N ILE A 34 -1.30 -13.72 8.63
CA ILE A 34 -0.64 -14.98 8.98
C ILE A 34 -0.73 -15.90 7.77
N ASN A 35 0.38 -15.98 7.04
CA ASN A 35 0.45 -16.74 5.79
C ASN A 35 1.02 -18.15 6.02
N LYS A 36 0.75 -19.05 5.07
CA LYS A 36 1.18 -20.46 5.07
C LYS A 36 0.48 -21.31 6.15
N ILE A 37 -0.78 -21.01 6.44
CA ILE A 37 -1.59 -21.78 7.38
C ILE A 37 -1.83 -23.23 6.94
N ASP A 38 -1.60 -23.52 5.65
CA ASP A 38 -1.65 -24.85 5.04
C ASP A 38 -0.46 -25.74 5.39
N ARG A 39 0.60 -25.18 5.97
CA ARG A 39 1.81 -25.96 6.28
C ARG A 39 1.63 -26.85 7.51
N PRO A 40 2.19 -28.06 7.48
CA PRO A 40 2.34 -28.85 8.69
C PRO A 40 3.14 -28.08 9.76
N GLY A 41 2.60 -28.05 10.99
CA GLY A 41 3.23 -27.30 12.08
C GLY A 41 2.84 -25.81 12.15
N ALA A 42 1.90 -25.35 11.33
CA ALA A 42 1.31 -24.02 11.48
C ALA A 42 0.64 -23.89 12.87
N ARG A 43 0.93 -22.76 13.55
CA ARG A 43 0.44 -22.44 14.90
C ARG A 43 0.00 -20.98 14.99
N PRO A 44 -1.11 -20.64 14.34
CA PRO A 44 -1.56 -19.25 14.20
C PRO A 44 -1.71 -18.49 15.51
N ASP A 45 -2.28 -19.12 16.55
CA ASP A 45 -2.48 -18.50 17.87
C ASP A 45 -1.14 -18.11 18.53
N TRP A 46 -0.14 -18.97 18.41
CA TRP A 46 1.20 -18.68 18.90
C TRP A 46 1.81 -17.49 18.14
N VAL A 47 1.62 -17.44 16.82
CA VAL A 47 2.12 -16.35 15.96
C VAL A 47 1.46 -15.02 16.33
N ILE A 48 0.14 -15.01 16.57
CA ILE A 48 -0.59 -13.80 16.99
C ILE A 48 0.01 -13.25 18.28
N ASN A 49 0.17 -14.11 19.30
CA ASN A 49 0.70 -13.68 20.59
C ASN A 49 2.12 -13.11 20.46
N HIS A 50 3.00 -13.76 19.69
CA HIS A 50 4.35 -13.25 19.46
C HIS A 50 4.40 -11.98 18.60
N THR A 51 3.44 -11.78 17.72
CA THR A 51 3.29 -10.53 16.96
C THR A 51 2.81 -9.41 17.87
N PHE A 52 1.86 -9.69 18.76
CA PHE A 52 1.41 -8.75 19.77
C PHE A 52 2.56 -8.33 20.70
N ASP A 53 3.31 -9.29 21.24
CA ASP A 53 4.50 -9.02 22.06
C ASP A 53 5.55 -8.18 21.31
N LEU A 54 5.71 -8.41 20.02
CA LEU A 54 6.61 -7.61 19.19
C LEU A 54 6.14 -6.16 19.09
N PHE A 55 4.85 -5.93 18.88
CA PHE A 55 4.29 -4.58 18.77
C PHE A 55 4.38 -3.83 20.10
N ASP A 56 4.06 -4.48 21.20
CA ASP A 56 4.21 -3.93 22.55
C ASP A 56 5.66 -3.52 22.83
N LYS A 57 6.63 -4.39 22.56
CA LYS A 57 8.08 -4.09 22.68
C LYS A 57 8.57 -2.97 21.75
N LEU A 58 7.83 -2.65 20.71
CA LEU A 58 8.10 -1.54 19.81
C LEU A 58 7.35 -0.26 20.16
N ASN A 59 6.67 -0.23 21.32
CA ASN A 59 5.85 0.88 21.81
C ASN A 59 4.74 1.26 20.83
N ALA A 60 4.03 0.28 20.28
CA ALA A 60 2.85 0.51 19.46
C ALA A 60 1.76 1.21 20.28
N THR A 61 1.01 2.09 19.64
CA THR A 61 -0.16 2.73 20.25
C THR A 61 -1.30 1.72 20.40
N GLU A 62 -2.29 2.00 21.28
CA GLU A 62 -3.49 1.15 21.41
C GLU A 62 -4.17 0.91 20.06
N ALA A 63 -4.30 1.96 19.22
CA ALA A 63 -4.88 1.84 17.88
C ALA A 63 -4.04 0.98 16.91
N GLN A 64 -2.75 0.76 17.20
CA GLN A 64 -1.87 -0.12 16.44
C GLN A 64 -1.86 -1.54 17.01
N LEU A 65 -2.13 -1.70 18.30
CA LEU A 65 -2.28 -2.99 18.96
C LEU A 65 -3.63 -3.65 18.64
N ASP A 66 -4.67 -2.86 18.33
CA ASP A 66 -5.98 -3.33 17.85
C ASP A 66 -5.93 -3.62 16.34
N PHE A 67 -5.05 -4.52 15.96
CA PHE A 67 -4.87 -4.89 14.56
C PHE A 67 -5.79 -6.03 14.12
N PRO A 68 -6.42 -5.93 12.95
CA PRO A 68 -7.13 -7.06 12.37
C PRO A 68 -6.17 -8.16 11.93
N VAL A 69 -6.61 -9.41 12.09
CA VAL A 69 -5.86 -10.60 11.69
C VAL A 69 -6.56 -11.28 10.52
N VAL A 70 -5.78 -11.65 9.52
CA VAL A 70 -6.21 -12.46 8.39
C VAL A 70 -5.29 -13.68 8.28
N TYR A 71 -5.86 -14.84 8.14
CA TYR A 71 -5.16 -16.09 7.91
C TYR A 71 -5.16 -16.38 6.42
N ALA A 72 -4.03 -16.80 5.86
CA ALA A 72 -3.92 -16.99 4.43
C ALA A 72 -3.03 -18.19 4.04
N SER A 73 -3.35 -18.78 2.91
CA SER A 73 -2.46 -19.61 2.12
C SER A 73 -2.31 -18.98 0.75
N ALA A 74 -1.27 -18.17 0.57
CA ALA A 74 -1.01 -17.52 -0.72
C ALA A 74 -0.71 -18.56 -1.82
N LEU A 75 -0.12 -19.71 -1.46
CA LEU A 75 0.12 -20.81 -2.40
C LEU A 75 -1.18 -21.38 -2.96
N ASN A 76 -2.18 -21.55 -2.10
CA ASN A 76 -3.47 -22.14 -2.47
C ASN A 76 -4.52 -21.05 -2.84
N GLY A 77 -4.17 -19.77 -2.76
CA GLY A 77 -4.99 -18.66 -3.22
C GLY A 77 -6.22 -18.36 -2.36
N TYR A 78 -6.19 -18.64 -1.05
CA TYR A 78 -7.30 -18.33 -0.15
C TYR A 78 -6.88 -17.59 1.11
N ALA A 79 -7.84 -16.86 1.70
CA ALA A 79 -7.71 -16.20 2.98
C ALA A 79 -9.00 -16.31 3.79
N THR A 80 -8.90 -16.23 5.11
CA THR A 80 -10.05 -16.21 6.03
C THR A 80 -9.77 -15.32 7.24
N THR A 81 -10.79 -14.79 7.84
CA THR A 81 -10.74 -14.09 9.15
C THR A 81 -11.08 -15.03 10.32
N ASP A 82 -11.58 -16.24 10.03
CA ASP A 82 -11.92 -17.25 11.02
C ASP A 82 -11.44 -18.62 10.54
N LEU A 83 -10.51 -19.25 11.26
CA LEU A 83 -9.96 -20.58 10.94
C LEU A 83 -11.00 -21.70 10.95
N LYS A 84 -12.16 -21.48 11.56
CA LYS A 84 -13.27 -22.45 11.55
C LYS A 84 -14.09 -22.42 10.27
N GLN A 85 -13.93 -21.39 9.45
CA GLN A 85 -14.64 -21.22 8.19
C GLN A 85 -13.72 -21.56 7.02
N SER A 86 -14.23 -22.39 6.11
CA SER A 86 -13.54 -22.64 4.84
C SER A 86 -13.65 -21.43 3.93
N SER A 87 -12.56 -21.09 3.28
CA SER A 87 -12.53 -20.06 2.25
C SER A 87 -11.84 -20.61 0.99
N THR A 88 -12.26 -20.15 -0.16
CA THR A 88 -11.77 -20.61 -1.47
C THR A 88 -11.07 -19.52 -2.26
N ASP A 89 -11.08 -18.29 -1.76
CA ASP A 89 -10.48 -17.14 -2.44
C ASP A 89 -9.85 -16.12 -1.47
N MET A 90 -9.28 -15.04 -2.01
CA MET A 90 -8.61 -13.98 -1.26
C MET A 90 -9.55 -12.83 -0.85
N ARG A 91 -10.85 -12.91 -1.10
CA ARG A 91 -11.81 -11.83 -0.77
C ARG A 91 -11.75 -11.40 0.69
N PRO A 92 -11.68 -12.31 1.68
CA PRO A 92 -11.59 -11.89 3.08
C PRO A 92 -10.42 -10.97 3.39
N LEU A 93 -9.28 -11.13 2.70
CA LEU A 93 -8.15 -10.21 2.80
C LEU A 93 -8.48 -8.86 2.16
N PHE A 94 -9.04 -8.84 0.97
CA PHE A 94 -9.39 -7.61 0.27
C PHE A 94 -10.47 -6.82 1.03
N ASP A 95 -11.49 -7.48 1.54
CA ASP A 95 -12.54 -6.85 2.36
C ASP A 95 -11.95 -6.23 3.64
N THR A 96 -10.99 -6.93 4.26
CA THR A 96 -10.28 -6.41 5.43
C THR A 96 -9.47 -5.16 5.07
N ILE A 97 -8.79 -5.15 3.92
CA ILE A 97 -8.06 -3.97 3.44
C ILE A 97 -9.03 -2.80 3.22
N LEU A 98 -10.12 -3.02 2.49
CA LEU A 98 -11.11 -1.97 2.22
C LEU A 98 -11.74 -1.41 3.49
N LYS A 99 -11.92 -2.23 4.51
CA LYS A 99 -12.50 -1.83 5.79
C LYS A 99 -11.53 -1.02 6.66
N HIS A 100 -10.25 -1.38 6.67
CA HIS A 100 -9.28 -0.87 7.66
C HIS A 100 -8.25 0.11 7.07
N VAL A 101 -8.07 0.14 5.75
CA VAL A 101 -7.15 1.08 5.11
C VAL A 101 -7.97 2.24 4.54
N PRO A 102 -7.75 3.49 5.02
CA PRO A 102 -8.44 4.63 4.47
C PRO A 102 -8.06 4.83 2.99
N SER A 103 -9.00 5.30 2.20
CA SER A 103 -8.72 5.72 0.82
C SER A 103 -7.65 6.82 0.79
N PRO A 104 -6.89 6.93 -0.31
CA PRO A 104 -5.94 8.03 -0.47
C PRO A 104 -6.65 9.37 -0.30
N GLY A 105 -6.12 10.21 0.59
CA GLY A 105 -6.66 11.56 0.79
C GLY A 105 -6.24 12.51 -0.33
N GLY A 106 -7.00 13.60 -0.46
CA GLY A 106 -6.75 14.68 -1.40
C GLY A 106 -8.08 15.24 -1.94
N ASN A 107 -8.09 16.51 -2.26
CA ASN A 107 -9.26 17.15 -2.86
C ASN A 107 -9.02 17.30 -4.37
N PRO A 108 -9.81 16.65 -5.24
CA PRO A 108 -9.64 16.72 -6.69
C PRO A 108 -10.06 18.09 -7.28
N ASP A 109 -10.76 18.93 -6.53
CA ASP A 109 -11.23 20.23 -6.99
C ASP A 109 -10.27 21.39 -6.64
N GLU A 110 -9.19 21.09 -5.94
CA GLU A 110 -8.12 22.05 -5.66
C GLU A 110 -7.13 22.17 -6.84
N PRO A 111 -6.28 23.20 -6.85
CA PRO A 111 -5.20 23.31 -7.83
C PRO A 111 -4.27 22.10 -7.79
N LEU A 112 -3.88 21.63 -8.98
CA LEU A 112 -3.03 20.45 -9.12
C LEU A 112 -1.71 20.58 -8.34
N GLN A 113 -1.42 19.55 -7.56
CA GLN A 113 -0.10 19.31 -6.98
C GLN A 113 0.28 17.84 -7.14
N LEU A 114 1.29 17.60 -7.97
CA LEU A 114 1.87 16.30 -8.24
C LEU A 114 3.33 16.32 -7.80
N GLN A 115 3.71 15.40 -6.92
CA GLN A 115 5.09 15.22 -6.53
C GLN A 115 5.71 14.06 -7.32
N ILE A 116 6.66 14.40 -8.20
CA ILE A 116 7.42 13.39 -8.95
C ILE A 116 8.48 12.79 -8.01
N SER A 117 8.41 11.48 -7.83
CA SER A 117 9.34 10.69 -6.99
C SER A 117 10.31 9.84 -7.80
N ALA A 118 9.95 9.51 -9.05
CA ALA A 118 10.80 8.76 -9.96
C ALA A 118 10.69 9.29 -11.39
N LEU A 119 11.78 9.16 -12.13
CA LEU A 119 11.82 9.48 -13.56
C LEU A 119 12.07 8.19 -14.35
N ASP A 120 11.32 8.05 -15.42
CA ASP A 120 11.49 6.96 -16.38
C ASP A 120 11.58 7.53 -17.80
N TYR A 121 11.93 6.71 -18.76
CA TYR A 121 12.06 7.10 -20.16
C TYR A 121 11.54 6.00 -21.08
N SER A 122 10.77 6.42 -22.05
CA SER A 122 10.33 5.56 -23.17
C SER A 122 10.76 6.20 -24.49
N SER A 123 11.27 5.39 -25.41
CA SER A 123 11.59 5.86 -26.77
C SER A 123 10.37 6.41 -27.52
N PHE A 124 9.17 6.04 -27.10
CA PHE A 124 7.90 6.41 -27.72
C PHE A 124 7.34 7.73 -27.20
N VAL A 125 7.31 7.91 -25.87
CA VAL A 125 6.67 9.07 -25.23
C VAL A 125 7.67 10.03 -24.59
N GLY A 126 8.95 9.67 -24.56
CA GLY A 126 10.00 10.49 -23.98
C GLY A 126 10.10 10.33 -22.45
N ARG A 127 10.33 11.43 -21.75
CA ARG A 127 10.46 11.44 -20.29
C ARG A 127 9.13 11.23 -19.61
N ILE A 128 9.10 10.32 -18.64
CA ILE A 128 7.93 9.98 -17.83
C ILE A 128 8.25 10.34 -16.39
N GLY A 129 7.42 11.19 -15.78
CA GLY A 129 7.45 11.45 -14.35
C GLY A 129 6.46 10.53 -13.65
N VAL A 130 6.93 9.76 -12.68
CA VAL A 130 6.09 8.93 -11.82
C VAL A 130 6.01 9.57 -10.45
N GLY A 131 4.79 9.75 -9.94
CA GLY A 131 4.58 10.39 -8.66
C GLY A 131 3.12 10.39 -8.23
N ARG A 132 2.88 10.88 -7.03
CA ARG A 132 1.54 10.93 -6.44
C ARG A 132 0.91 12.30 -6.62
N ILE A 133 -0.34 12.34 -7.04
CA ILE A 133 -1.17 13.53 -7.01
C ILE A 133 -1.66 13.73 -5.58
N THR A 134 -1.22 14.80 -4.93
CA THR A 134 -1.62 15.11 -3.54
C THR A 134 -2.92 15.91 -3.50
N ARG A 135 -3.20 16.71 -4.54
CA ARG A 135 -4.46 17.45 -4.73
C ARG A 135 -4.66 17.80 -6.18
N GLY A 136 -5.91 18.13 -6.53
CA GLY A 136 -6.30 18.48 -7.88
C GLY A 136 -6.44 17.28 -8.79
N ARG A 137 -6.47 17.55 -10.07
CA ARG A 137 -6.62 16.57 -11.15
C ARG A 137 -5.67 16.85 -12.30
N LEU A 138 -5.23 15.82 -12.97
CA LEU A 138 -4.32 15.89 -14.12
C LEU A 138 -4.99 15.30 -15.34
N LYS A 139 -4.97 16.06 -16.45
CA LYS A 139 -5.51 15.64 -17.75
C LYS A 139 -4.45 15.72 -18.84
N PRO A 140 -4.55 14.93 -19.91
CA PRO A 140 -3.79 15.15 -21.13
C PRO A 140 -4.00 16.56 -21.67
N ALA A 141 -2.97 17.11 -22.30
CA ALA A 141 -2.94 18.47 -22.86
C ALA A 141 -3.03 19.63 -21.83
N GLN A 142 -3.09 19.35 -20.53
CA GLN A 142 -3.11 20.37 -19.47
C GLN A 142 -1.77 21.11 -19.38
N GLU A 143 -1.83 22.44 -19.22
CA GLU A 143 -0.65 23.24 -18.89
C GLU A 143 -0.34 23.13 -17.40
N VAL A 144 0.91 22.94 -17.09
CA VAL A 144 1.40 22.78 -15.70
C VAL A 144 2.67 23.60 -15.49
N MET A 145 2.93 23.93 -14.23
CA MET A 145 4.19 24.54 -13.81
C MET A 145 5.09 23.48 -13.18
N ILE A 146 6.27 23.26 -13.78
CA ILE A 146 7.28 22.37 -13.21
C ILE A 146 8.15 23.18 -12.26
N MET A 147 8.20 22.71 -11.01
CA MET A 147 9.03 23.27 -9.94
C MET A 147 10.21 22.32 -9.68
N THR A 148 11.44 22.83 -9.77
CA THR A 148 12.66 22.03 -9.56
C THR A 148 13.53 22.75 -8.52
N GLY A 149 13.35 22.44 -7.24
CA GLY A 149 14.11 23.06 -6.16
C GLY A 149 14.06 24.59 -6.19
N SER A 150 15.20 25.24 -6.18
CA SER A 150 15.34 26.71 -6.22
C SER A 150 15.33 27.33 -7.63
N GLN A 151 15.09 26.53 -8.67
CA GLN A 151 15.08 27.03 -10.05
C GLN A 151 13.76 27.77 -10.36
N THR A 152 13.81 28.68 -11.35
CA THR A 152 12.63 29.37 -11.86
C THR A 152 11.61 28.35 -12.39
N PRO A 153 10.33 28.48 -12.01
CA PRO A 153 9.27 27.61 -12.52
C PRO A 153 9.20 27.62 -14.05
N LYS A 154 9.03 26.42 -14.63
CA LYS A 154 8.93 26.29 -16.11
C LYS A 154 7.51 25.84 -16.48
N LYS A 155 6.92 26.54 -17.46
CA LYS A 155 5.67 26.09 -18.07
C LYS A 155 5.94 24.85 -18.93
N ALA A 156 5.08 23.85 -18.83
CA ALA A 156 5.10 22.66 -19.65
C ALA A 156 3.67 22.21 -19.94
N LYS A 157 3.53 21.40 -20.97
CA LYS A 157 2.27 20.76 -21.33
C LYS A 157 2.37 19.26 -21.10
N VAL A 158 1.37 18.68 -20.47
CA VAL A 158 1.26 17.24 -20.27
C VAL A 158 0.83 16.60 -21.59
N ASN A 159 1.65 15.71 -22.14
CA ASN A 159 1.30 15.04 -23.38
C ASN A 159 0.29 13.93 -23.15
N GLN A 160 0.61 13.04 -22.21
CA GLN A 160 -0.20 11.88 -21.86
C GLN A 160 -0.20 11.66 -20.35
N VAL A 161 -1.30 11.08 -19.83
CA VAL A 161 -1.44 10.64 -18.46
C VAL A 161 -1.59 9.12 -18.48
N PHE A 162 -0.87 8.44 -17.62
CA PHE A 162 -0.92 6.99 -17.48
C PHE A 162 -1.27 6.63 -16.04
N GLY A 163 -1.99 5.54 -15.88
CA GLY A 163 -2.16 4.85 -14.60
C GLY A 163 -1.64 3.42 -14.69
N PHE A 164 -1.71 2.70 -13.59
CA PHE A 164 -1.34 1.30 -13.53
C PHE A 164 -2.59 0.42 -13.47
N GLN A 165 -2.66 -0.57 -14.35
CA GLN A 165 -3.62 -1.66 -14.28
C GLN A 165 -2.85 -2.97 -14.13
N GLY A 166 -2.80 -3.47 -12.89
CA GLY A 166 -1.82 -4.49 -12.55
C GLY A 166 -0.39 -3.96 -12.67
N LEU A 167 0.41 -4.58 -13.53
CA LEU A 167 1.79 -4.16 -13.82
C LEU A 167 1.92 -3.31 -15.09
N GLU A 168 0.84 -3.14 -15.84
CA GLU A 168 0.86 -2.42 -17.11
C GLU A 168 0.47 -0.95 -16.92
N ARG A 169 1.11 -0.10 -17.74
CA ARG A 169 0.73 1.32 -17.85
C ARG A 169 -0.35 1.47 -18.92
N VAL A 170 -1.48 2.01 -18.50
CA VAL A 170 -2.60 2.27 -19.40
C VAL A 170 -2.86 3.77 -19.51
N PRO A 171 -3.20 4.30 -20.73
CA PRO A 171 -3.56 5.69 -20.87
C PRO A 171 -4.83 6.02 -20.09
N LEU A 172 -4.83 7.16 -19.41
CA LEU A 172 -5.97 7.69 -18.69
C LEU A 172 -6.45 9.01 -19.31
N SER A 173 -7.76 9.22 -19.30
CA SER A 173 -8.36 10.51 -19.64
C SER A 173 -8.20 11.56 -18.53
N GLU A 174 -8.04 11.09 -17.30
CA GLU A 174 -7.87 11.91 -16.10
C GLU A 174 -7.27 11.07 -14.98
N ALA A 175 -6.41 11.69 -14.15
CA ALA A 175 -5.96 11.15 -12.86
C ALA A 175 -6.31 12.14 -11.75
N LEU A 176 -6.67 11.63 -10.57
CA LEU A 176 -7.21 12.40 -9.47
C LEU A 176 -6.26 12.42 -8.26
N ALA A 177 -6.52 13.31 -7.31
CA ALA A 177 -5.85 13.32 -6.03
C ALA A 177 -5.89 11.93 -5.37
N GLY A 178 -4.71 11.41 -5.00
CA GLY A 178 -4.51 10.06 -4.48
C GLY A 178 -3.88 9.09 -5.47
N ASP A 179 -4.05 9.32 -6.78
CA ASP A 179 -3.49 8.47 -7.83
C ASP A 179 -1.95 8.60 -7.96
N ILE A 180 -1.36 7.57 -8.53
CA ILE A 180 0.07 7.48 -8.89
C ILE A 180 0.20 7.20 -10.38
#